data_fc52c4fd16c7f560c14558fe5ac63169
#
_entry.id   fc52c4fd16c7f560c14558fe5ac63169
#
_cell.length_a   1.000
_cell.length_b   1.000
_cell.length_c   1.000
_cell.angle_alpha   90.00
_cell.angle_beta   90.00
_cell.angle_gamma   90.00
#
_symmetry.space_group_name_H-M   'P 1'
#
loop_
_entity.id
_entity.type
_entity.pdbx_description
1 polymer ?
#
loop_
_entity_poly.entity_id
_entity_poly.type
_entity_poly.pdbx_seq_one_letter_code
_entity_poly.pdbx_strand_id
1 'polypeptide(L)'
;MRIAAVWLIIINKGGIHMKHEYYGYDKEALLKNPKMKLFCMKDNGEVFRQMAEQMAEEIKNHNARGERTVFICPVGPVGQYPYFVEMVNEENISLKNVWFINMDEYLDDEKRWISADHPLSFRGFMDKNVYSKIRPELIMPPEQRIFPDPVNLSFIPKLIERLGGVDMVFGGIGINGHVAFNEADGTLSAEEFLAQKTRVLKISPETRAANAIGDFNGALEDMPSFCVTVGIHEIAHAGKIRLGCFRNWHRAVVRRAGYGEPTPEFPVSLLQNHPDITLTFTELVAALTD
;
A
#
# COMPACT_ATOMS: atom_id res chain seq x y z
N MET A 1 10.31 20.10 39.66
CA MET A 1 11.08 20.94 38.71
C MET A 1 11.33 20.09 37.45
N ARG A 2 11.04 20.57 36.27
CA ARG A 2 11.11 19.94 34.91
C ARG A 2 9.89 19.13 34.45
N ILE A 3 8.75 19.80 34.24
CA ILE A 3 7.79 19.48 33.20
C ILE A 3 7.38 20.82 32.58
N ALA A 4 8.29 21.40 31.79
CA ALA A 4 8.02 22.67 31.11
C ALA A 4 8.92 22.82 29.87
N ALA A 5 8.99 21.77 29.03
CA ALA A 5 9.87 21.85 27.86
C ALA A 5 9.33 21.07 26.64
N VAL A 6 8.02 20.99 26.44
CA VAL A 6 7.45 20.29 25.25
C VAL A 6 6.46 21.17 24.48
N TRP A 7 6.35 22.45 24.78
CA TRP A 7 5.52 23.37 24.01
C TRP A 7 6.39 24.41 23.31
N LEU A 8 7.30 23.98 22.45
CA LEU A 8 7.85 24.91 21.48
C LEU A 8 6.84 25.01 20.35
N ILE A 9 6.04 26.06 20.44
CA ILE A 9 5.10 26.49 19.41
C ILE A 9 5.92 26.86 18.20
N ILE A 10 5.96 26.02 17.17
CA ILE A 10 6.36 26.48 15.84
C ILE A 10 5.16 27.29 15.32
N ILE A 11 5.22 28.59 15.56
CA ILE A 11 4.33 29.54 14.87
C ILE A 11 4.85 29.61 13.44
N ASN A 12 4.34 28.72 12.58
CA ASN A 12 4.44 28.96 11.17
C ASN A 12 3.48 30.11 10.82
N LYS A 13 3.82 30.96 9.89
CA LYS A 13 3.07 32.15 9.51
C LYS A 13 1.59 31.80 9.24
N GLY A 14 0.75 31.87 10.25
CA GLY A 14 -0.67 31.53 10.11
C GLY A 14 -1.35 30.92 11.34
N GLY A 15 -0.64 30.66 12.43
CA GLY A 15 -1.28 30.25 13.72
C GLY A 15 -1.86 28.84 13.77
N ILE A 16 -1.42 27.88 12.94
CA ILE A 16 -1.86 26.49 12.98
C ILE A 16 -1.11 25.77 14.12
N HIS A 17 -1.83 25.36 15.16
CA HIS A 17 -1.28 24.51 16.22
C HIS A 17 -1.22 23.05 15.74
N MET A 18 -0.03 22.55 15.45
CA MET A 18 0.19 21.13 15.13
C MET A 18 0.31 20.31 16.42
N LYS A 19 -0.38 19.16 16.51
CA LYS A 19 -0.33 18.27 17.68
C LYS A 19 1.08 17.69 17.90
N HIS A 20 1.84 17.50 16.83
CA HIS A 20 3.20 16.96 16.84
C HIS A 20 4.12 17.80 15.97
N GLU A 21 5.35 18.01 16.43
CA GLU A 21 6.36 18.81 15.74
C GLU A 21 6.64 18.32 14.30
N TYR A 22 6.68 17.01 14.12
CA TYR A 22 7.01 16.41 12.82
C TYR A 22 6.02 16.79 11.70
N TYR A 23 4.80 17.22 12.00
CA TYR A 23 3.88 17.71 10.96
C TYR A 23 4.38 19.02 10.30
N GLY A 24 5.26 19.76 10.98
CA GLY A 24 5.91 20.95 10.46
C GLY A 24 7.25 20.70 9.77
N TYR A 25 7.72 19.48 9.66
CA TYR A 25 9.00 19.17 9.00
C TYR A 25 8.93 19.47 7.50
N ASP A 26 9.85 20.30 7.02
CA ASP A 26 10.11 20.48 5.61
C ASP A 26 10.81 19.24 4.99
N LYS A 27 11.14 19.29 3.72
CA LYS A 27 11.78 18.18 3.01
C LYS A 27 13.09 17.74 3.65
N GLU A 28 13.94 18.70 4.08
CA GLU A 28 15.24 18.41 4.68
C GLU A 28 15.09 17.72 6.04
N ALA A 29 14.26 18.27 6.91
CA ALA A 29 13.96 17.70 8.23
C ALA A 29 13.30 16.31 8.10
N LEU A 30 12.37 16.15 7.13
CA LEU A 30 11.66 14.91 6.88
C LEU A 30 12.59 13.77 6.45
N LEU A 31 13.67 14.05 5.75
CA LEU A 31 14.62 13.04 5.27
C LEU A 31 15.78 12.77 6.25
N LYS A 32 15.91 13.56 7.33
CA LYS A 32 17.12 13.55 8.15
C LYS A 32 17.32 12.28 8.99
N ASN A 33 16.33 11.86 9.75
CA ASN A 33 16.42 10.68 10.63
C ASN A 33 15.05 10.00 10.83
N PRO A 34 14.37 9.57 9.77
CA PRO A 34 13.08 8.89 9.90
C PRO A 34 13.25 7.47 10.45
N LYS A 35 12.21 6.95 11.11
CA LYS A 35 12.16 5.58 11.66
C LYS A 35 12.06 4.51 10.56
N MET A 36 11.71 4.88 9.32
CA MET A 36 11.77 4.02 8.13
C MET A 36 12.45 4.76 6.98
N LYS A 37 12.98 4.04 6.00
CA LYS A 37 13.68 4.66 4.86
C LYS A 37 12.70 5.46 4.01
N LEU A 38 12.94 6.76 3.87
CA LEU A 38 12.13 7.70 3.09
C LEU A 38 12.88 8.14 1.83
N PHE A 39 12.20 8.13 0.69
CA PHE A 39 12.73 8.63 -0.59
C PHE A 39 11.78 9.66 -1.18
N CYS A 40 12.33 10.83 -1.53
CA CYS A 40 11.57 11.89 -2.19
C CYS A 40 11.88 11.92 -3.69
N MET A 41 10.86 11.76 -4.50
CA MET A 41 10.91 11.83 -5.97
C MET A 41 10.29 13.13 -6.45
N LYS A 42 10.62 13.54 -7.66
CA LYS A 42 10.11 14.77 -8.25
C LYS A 42 8.58 14.78 -8.37
N ASP A 43 8.02 13.70 -8.91
CA ASP A 43 6.59 13.61 -9.22
C ASP A 43 6.06 12.17 -9.16
N ASN A 44 4.77 12.02 -9.43
CA ASN A 44 4.10 10.71 -9.42
C ASN A 44 4.67 9.73 -10.45
N GLY A 45 5.09 10.24 -11.61
CA GLY A 45 5.64 9.41 -12.68
C GLY A 45 6.95 8.72 -12.23
N GLU A 46 7.83 9.45 -11.53
CA GLU A 46 9.05 8.87 -10.97
C GLU A 46 8.76 7.82 -9.90
N VAL A 47 7.80 8.07 -9.00
CA VAL A 47 7.37 7.09 -7.98
C VAL A 47 6.87 5.80 -8.64
N PHE A 48 5.98 5.93 -9.62
CA PHE A 48 5.40 4.77 -10.29
C PHE A 48 6.41 4.00 -11.15
N ARG A 49 7.29 4.71 -11.85
CA ARG A 49 8.37 4.09 -12.61
C ARG A 49 9.32 3.30 -11.68
N GLN A 50 9.73 3.88 -10.57
CA GLN A 50 10.56 3.20 -9.58
C GLN A 50 9.90 1.92 -9.05
N MET A 51 8.60 1.96 -8.74
CA MET A 51 7.87 0.77 -8.30
C MET A 51 7.86 -0.31 -9.40
N ALA A 52 7.62 0.06 -10.65
CA ALA A 52 7.65 -0.86 -11.79
C ALA A 52 9.03 -1.47 -12.03
N GLU A 53 10.09 -0.66 -11.95
CA GLU A 53 11.48 -1.11 -12.05
C GLU A 53 11.82 -2.13 -10.96
N GLN A 54 11.41 -1.87 -9.72
CA GLN A 54 11.60 -2.81 -8.61
C GLN A 54 10.84 -4.14 -8.81
N MET A 55 9.60 -4.09 -9.37
CA MET A 55 8.87 -5.30 -9.75
C MET A 55 9.62 -6.10 -10.82
N ALA A 56 10.02 -5.43 -11.90
CA ALA A 56 10.70 -6.06 -13.03
C ALA A 56 12.07 -6.64 -12.64
N GLU A 57 12.85 -5.90 -11.86
CA GLU A 57 14.18 -6.32 -11.41
C GLU A 57 14.11 -7.55 -10.48
N GLU A 58 13.20 -7.56 -9.52
CA GLU A 58 13.03 -8.72 -8.63
C GLU A 58 12.66 -9.97 -9.41
N ILE A 59 11.75 -9.86 -10.39
CA ILE A 59 11.36 -10.98 -11.26
C ILE A 59 12.55 -11.45 -12.09
N LYS A 60 13.31 -10.54 -12.72
CA LYS A 60 14.49 -10.90 -13.51
C LYS A 60 15.54 -11.63 -12.67
N ASN A 61 15.78 -11.16 -11.45
CA ASN A 61 16.73 -11.76 -10.52
C ASN A 61 16.30 -13.19 -10.12
N HIS A 62 15.01 -13.41 -9.82
CA HIS A 62 14.49 -14.73 -9.49
C HIS A 62 14.48 -15.65 -10.72
N ASN A 63 14.06 -15.17 -11.88
CA ASN A 63 14.11 -15.94 -13.13
C ASN A 63 15.53 -16.42 -13.47
N ALA A 64 16.55 -15.59 -13.26
CA ALA A 64 17.95 -15.95 -13.49
C ALA A 64 18.44 -17.09 -12.58
N ARG A 65 17.82 -17.27 -11.42
CA ARG A 65 18.11 -18.37 -10.46
C ARG A 65 17.15 -19.55 -10.58
N GLY A 66 16.17 -19.48 -11.48
CA GLY A 66 15.12 -20.50 -11.60
C GLY A 66 14.15 -20.51 -10.43
N GLU A 67 14.06 -19.42 -9.70
CA GLU A 67 13.20 -19.26 -8.52
C GLU A 67 11.85 -18.67 -8.91
N ARG A 68 10.82 -18.92 -8.07
CA ARG A 68 9.54 -18.20 -8.19
C ARG A 68 9.64 -16.82 -7.57
N THR A 69 8.73 -15.93 -7.99
CA THR A 69 8.53 -14.63 -7.36
C THR A 69 7.10 -14.53 -6.82
N VAL A 70 6.94 -14.09 -5.58
CA VAL A 70 5.65 -13.91 -4.92
C VAL A 70 5.48 -12.47 -4.50
N PHE A 71 4.55 -11.76 -5.12
CA PHE A 71 4.21 -10.37 -4.78
C PHE A 71 2.85 -10.25 -4.14
N ILE A 72 2.71 -9.33 -3.18
CA ILE A 72 1.43 -8.76 -2.81
C ILE A 72 1.31 -7.43 -3.57
N CYS A 73 0.24 -7.30 -4.38
CA CYS A 73 0.06 -6.21 -5.34
C CYS A 73 -1.19 -5.38 -5.02
N PRO A 74 -1.10 -4.02 -5.04
CA PRO A 74 -2.23 -3.15 -4.76
C PRO A 74 -3.07 -2.85 -6.02
N VAL A 75 -4.33 -2.47 -5.82
CA VAL A 75 -5.06 -1.61 -6.76
C VAL A 75 -5.37 -0.29 -6.08
N GLY A 76 -4.32 0.51 -5.97
CA GLY A 76 -4.19 1.80 -5.29
C GLY A 76 -2.93 1.80 -4.42
N PRO A 77 -1.78 2.20 -4.98
CA PRO A 77 -1.53 2.86 -6.28
C PRO A 77 -1.66 1.93 -7.50
N VAL A 78 -1.92 2.53 -8.66
CA VAL A 78 -2.06 1.80 -9.94
C VAL A 78 -1.13 2.31 -11.04
N GLY A 79 -0.51 3.47 -10.85
CA GLY A 79 0.30 4.14 -11.89
C GLY A 79 1.58 3.39 -12.28
N GLN A 80 2.03 2.43 -11.48
CA GLN A 80 3.17 1.56 -11.78
C GLN A 80 2.86 0.53 -12.86
N TYR A 81 1.60 0.10 -13.02
CA TYR A 81 1.26 -1.00 -13.93
C TYR A 81 1.51 -0.70 -15.41
N PRO A 82 1.20 0.48 -15.96
CA PRO A 82 1.57 0.77 -17.34
C PRO A 82 3.06 0.61 -17.63
N TYR A 83 3.93 1.13 -16.75
CA TYR A 83 5.38 0.98 -16.86
C TYR A 83 5.82 -0.48 -16.70
N PHE A 84 5.24 -1.19 -15.75
CA PHE A 84 5.54 -2.61 -15.55
C PHE A 84 5.17 -3.46 -16.78
N VAL A 85 3.97 -3.26 -17.34
CA VAL A 85 3.52 -3.96 -18.56
C VAL A 85 4.44 -3.67 -19.74
N GLU A 86 4.83 -2.40 -19.93
CA GLU A 86 5.79 -1.99 -20.96
C GLU A 86 7.12 -2.73 -20.81
N MET A 87 7.73 -2.68 -19.61
CA MET A 87 8.99 -3.37 -19.32
C MET A 87 8.90 -4.88 -19.53
N VAL A 88 7.83 -5.52 -19.07
CA VAL A 88 7.61 -6.96 -19.26
C VAL A 88 7.59 -7.32 -20.73
N ASN A 89 6.87 -6.55 -21.54
CA ASN A 89 6.71 -6.82 -22.96
C ASN A 89 7.98 -6.50 -23.76
N GLU A 90 8.64 -5.38 -23.50
CA GLU A 90 9.81 -4.94 -24.26
C GLU A 90 11.07 -5.75 -23.93
N GLU A 91 11.29 -6.03 -22.63
CA GLU A 91 12.44 -6.78 -22.15
C GLU A 91 12.23 -8.30 -22.17
N ASN A 92 11.07 -8.79 -22.63
CA ASN A 92 10.72 -10.22 -22.66
C ASN A 92 10.82 -10.90 -21.28
N ILE A 93 10.33 -10.23 -20.22
CA ILE A 93 10.38 -10.75 -18.86
C ILE A 93 9.32 -11.83 -18.67
N SER A 94 9.74 -13.08 -18.44
CA SER A 94 8.82 -14.18 -18.20
C SER A 94 8.16 -14.04 -16.83
N LEU A 95 6.83 -14.06 -16.79
CA LEU A 95 6.05 -14.10 -15.56
C LEU A 95 5.55 -15.52 -15.22
N LYS A 96 6.01 -16.56 -15.92
CA LYS A 96 5.50 -17.94 -15.75
C LYS A 96 5.64 -18.48 -14.31
N ASN A 97 6.65 -18.01 -13.56
CA ASN A 97 6.89 -18.39 -12.18
C ASN A 97 6.53 -17.27 -11.18
N VAL A 98 5.72 -16.28 -11.61
CA VAL A 98 5.34 -15.13 -10.78
C VAL A 98 3.94 -15.32 -10.23
N TRP A 99 3.77 -15.11 -8.94
CA TRP A 99 2.51 -15.12 -8.22
C TRP A 99 2.13 -13.70 -7.82
N PHE A 100 0.99 -13.21 -8.31
CA PHE A 100 0.39 -11.96 -7.85
C PHE A 100 -0.73 -12.28 -6.87
N ILE A 101 -0.52 -11.94 -5.61
CA ILE A 101 -1.54 -11.93 -4.56
C ILE A 101 -2.04 -10.49 -4.48
N ASN A 102 -3.21 -10.19 -5.04
CA ASN A 102 -3.80 -8.86 -4.95
C ASN A 102 -4.23 -8.58 -3.51
N MET A 103 -4.04 -7.34 -3.05
CA MET A 103 -4.21 -6.98 -1.64
C MET A 103 -5.63 -7.15 -1.14
N ASP A 104 -6.61 -6.79 -1.98
CA ASP A 104 -7.98 -6.62 -1.53
C ASP A 104 -8.97 -6.63 -2.70
N GLU A 105 -10.25 -6.64 -2.36
CA GLU A 105 -11.37 -6.38 -3.25
C GLU A 105 -12.53 -5.79 -2.45
N TYR A 106 -13.30 -4.93 -3.06
CA TYR A 106 -14.56 -4.43 -2.52
C TYR A 106 -15.64 -5.51 -2.51
N LEU A 107 -16.49 -5.43 -1.50
CA LEU A 107 -17.63 -6.34 -1.32
C LEU A 107 -18.95 -5.56 -1.33
N ASP A 108 -20.01 -6.23 -1.79
CA ASP A 108 -21.40 -5.76 -1.67
C ASP A 108 -21.89 -5.86 -0.21
N ASP A 109 -23.14 -5.46 0.04
CA ASP A 109 -23.74 -5.50 1.37
C ASP A 109 -23.96 -6.93 1.89
N GLU A 110 -24.02 -7.93 1.01
CA GLU A 110 -24.05 -9.35 1.34
C GLU A 110 -22.65 -9.96 1.52
N LYS A 111 -21.61 -9.12 1.50
CA LYS A 111 -20.21 -9.50 1.64
C LYS A 111 -19.70 -10.44 0.55
N ARG A 112 -20.23 -10.32 -0.66
CA ARG A 112 -19.74 -10.98 -1.85
C ARG A 112 -18.90 -9.99 -2.65
N TRP A 113 -18.02 -10.48 -3.49
CA TRP A 113 -17.28 -9.62 -4.43
C TRP A 113 -18.25 -8.78 -5.28
N ILE A 114 -18.01 -7.48 -5.41
CA ILE A 114 -18.71 -6.67 -6.41
C ILE A 114 -18.45 -7.22 -7.82
N SER A 115 -19.29 -6.87 -8.81
CA SER A 115 -19.07 -7.30 -10.20
C SER A 115 -17.67 -6.88 -10.69
N ALA A 116 -17.01 -7.71 -11.49
CA ALA A 116 -15.76 -7.36 -12.14
C ALA A 116 -15.91 -6.19 -13.14
N ASP A 117 -17.14 -5.95 -13.64
CA ASP A 117 -17.46 -4.81 -14.51
C ASP A 117 -17.70 -3.50 -13.73
N HIS A 118 -17.76 -3.57 -12.40
CA HIS A 118 -17.94 -2.37 -11.57
C HIS A 118 -16.68 -1.49 -11.64
N PRO A 119 -16.82 -0.15 -11.80
CA PRO A 119 -15.67 0.76 -11.93
C PRO A 119 -14.64 0.67 -10.78
N LEU A 120 -15.10 0.28 -9.58
CA LEU A 120 -14.25 0.11 -8.39
C LEU A 120 -13.70 -1.33 -8.24
N SER A 121 -14.01 -2.28 -9.12
CA SER A 121 -13.51 -3.65 -8.98
C SER A 121 -12.01 -3.73 -9.24
N PHE A 122 -11.27 -4.23 -8.27
CA PHE A 122 -9.83 -4.46 -8.39
C PHE A 122 -9.53 -5.64 -9.31
N ARG A 123 -10.36 -6.68 -9.30
CA ARG A 123 -10.28 -7.80 -10.24
C ARG A 123 -10.45 -7.33 -11.68
N GLY A 124 -11.50 -6.54 -11.93
CA GLY A 124 -11.75 -5.96 -13.25
C GLY A 124 -10.64 -5.02 -13.70
N PHE A 125 -10.10 -4.21 -12.78
CA PHE A 125 -8.96 -3.35 -13.07
C PHE A 125 -7.74 -4.17 -13.51
N MET A 126 -7.35 -5.19 -12.74
CA MET A 126 -6.17 -6.00 -13.04
C MET A 126 -6.29 -6.78 -14.34
N ASP A 127 -7.46 -7.34 -14.61
CA ASP A 127 -7.72 -8.03 -15.88
C ASP A 127 -7.60 -7.09 -17.08
N LYS A 128 -8.23 -5.92 -17.00
CA LYS A 128 -8.28 -4.95 -18.10
C LYS A 128 -6.96 -4.22 -18.33
N ASN A 129 -6.24 -3.86 -17.27
CA ASN A 129 -5.11 -2.93 -17.36
C ASN A 129 -3.74 -3.60 -17.18
N VAL A 130 -3.71 -4.84 -16.69
CA VAL A 130 -2.46 -5.57 -16.46
C VAL A 130 -2.45 -6.88 -17.24
N TYR A 131 -3.28 -7.84 -16.85
CA TYR A 131 -3.19 -9.20 -17.37
C TYR A 131 -3.46 -9.28 -18.88
N SER A 132 -4.47 -8.56 -19.38
CA SER A 132 -4.77 -8.52 -20.83
C SER A 132 -3.78 -7.74 -21.67
N LYS A 133 -2.86 -6.97 -21.04
CA LYS A 133 -1.86 -6.15 -21.74
C LYS A 133 -0.50 -6.81 -21.87
N ILE A 134 -0.25 -7.85 -21.11
CA ILE A 134 0.98 -8.64 -21.19
C ILE A 134 0.83 -9.69 -22.28
N ARG A 135 1.88 -9.86 -23.08
CA ARG A 135 1.89 -10.85 -24.16
C ARG A 135 1.62 -12.25 -23.63
N PRO A 136 0.80 -13.08 -24.34
CA PRO A 136 0.36 -14.39 -23.88
C PRO A 136 1.50 -15.36 -23.53
N GLU A 137 2.61 -15.27 -24.24
CA GLU A 137 3.78 -16.11 -24.00
C GLU A 137 4.56 -15.75 -22.72
N LEU A 138 4.37 -14.53 -22.19
CA LEU A 138 5.09 -14.03 -21.02
C LEU A 138 4.27 -14.11 -19.73
N ILE A 139 2.94 -13.99 -19.82
CA ILE A 139 2.08 -13.85 -18.66
C ILE A 139 2.02 -15.11 -17.78
N MET A 140 1.85 -14.91 -16.47
CA MET A 140 1.57 -15.97 -15.52
C MET A 140 0.23 -16.65 -15.82
N PRO A 141 0.09 -17.97 -15.54
CA PRO A 141 -1.17 -18.66 -15.67
C PRO A 141 -2.24 -18.12 -14.69
N PRO A 142 -3.55 -18.30 -15.00
CA PRO A 142 -4.63 -17.74 -14.19
C PRO A 142 -4.59 -18.11 -12.71
N GLU A 143 -4.17 -19.33 -12.39
CA GLU A 143 -4.07 -19.85 -11.02
C GLU A 143 -2.99 -19.16 -10.15
N GLN A 144 -2.17 -18.30 -10.75
CA GLN A 144 -1.17 -17.46 -10.06
C GLN A 144 -1.65 -16.00 -9.88
N ARG A 145 -2.85 -15.66 -10.35
CA ARG A 145 -3.49 -14.34 -10.23
C ARG A 145 -4.50 -14.35 -9.10
N ILE A 146 -4.02 -14.25 -7.87
CA ILE A 146 -4.82 -14.50 -6.67
C ILE A 146 -5.50 -13.22 -6.19
N PHE A 147 -6.77 -13.34 -5.80
CA PHE A 147 -7.51 -12.32 -5.05
C PHE A 147 -8.00 -12.92 -3.73
N PRO A 148 -8.09 -12.13 -2.64
CA PRO A 148 -8.67 -12.59 -1.40
C PRO A 148 -10.16 -12.92 -1.61
N ASP A 149 -10.56 -14.12 -1.18
CA ASP A 149 -11.92 -14.62 -1.33
C ASP A 149 -12.66 -14.52 0.01
N PRO A 150 -13.80 -13.79 0.08
CA PRO A 150 -14.54 -13.63 1.33
C PRO A 150 -15.10 -14.95 1.89
N VAL A 151 -15.27 -15.98 1.06
CA VAL A 151 -15.76 -17.31 1.50
C VAL A 151 -14.62 -18.28 1.84
N ASN A 152 -13.35 -17.95 1.51
CA ASN A 152 -12.18 -18.80 1.81
C ASN A 152 -10.99 -17.98 2.32
N LEU A 153 -11.16 -17.35 3.48
CA LEU A 153 -10.18 -16.46 4.08
C LEU A 153 -8.85 -17.14 4.43
N SER A 154 -8.86 -18.47 4.64
CA SER A 154 -7.65 -19.23 4.96
C SER A 154 -6.80 -19.57 3.74
N PHE A 155 -7.28 -19.32 2.52
CA PHE A 155 -6.59 -19.70 1.29
C PHE A 155 -5.27 -18.95 1.12
N ILE A 156 -5.27 -17.61 1.23
CA ILE A 156 -4.06 -16.79 1.05
C ILE A 156 -2.98 -17.11 2.08
N PRO A 157 -3.26 -17.12 3.41
CA PRO A 157 -2.26 -17.52 4.39
C PRO A 157 -1.61 -18.89 4.11
N LYS A 158 -2.43 -19.90 3.77
CA LYS A 158 -1.95 -21.24 3.43
C LYS A 158 -1.16 -21.28 2.11
N LEU A 159 -1.56 -20.45 1.14
CA LEU A 159 -0.83 -20.34 -0.13
C LEU A 159 0.56 -19.74 0.11
N ILE A 160 0.65 -18.64 0.86
CA ILE A 160 1.91 -17.98 1.21
C ILE A 160 2.85 -18.97 1.92
N GLU A 161 2.33 -19.72 2.88
CA GLU A 161 3.10 -20.79 3.57
C GLU A 161 3.65 -21.83 2.59
N ARG A 162 2.82 -22.34 1.67
CA ARG A 162 3.24 -23.31 0.63
C ARG A 162 4.26 -22.73 -0.35
N LEU A 163 4.15 -21.43 -0.64
CA LEU A 163 5.09 -20.72 -1.48
C LEU A 163 6.38 -20.33 -0.74
N GLY A 164 6.47 -20.53 0.58
CA GLY A 164 7.65 -20.21 1.40
C GLY A 164 7.80 -18.73 1.72
N GLY A 165 6.72 -17.97 1.62
CA GLY A 165 6.67 -16.54 1.95
C GLY A 165 6.32 -15.64 0.79
N VAL A 166 6.36 -14.33 1.06
CA VAL A 166 6.17 -13.24 0.09
C VAL A 166 7.51 -12.53 -0.09
N ASP A 167 7.95 -12.37 -1.33
CA ASP A 167 9.22 -11.71 -1.63
C ASP A 167 9.10 -10.19 -1.47
N MET A 168 8.03 -9.61 -2.01
CA MET A 168 7.85 -8.16 -1.95
C MET A 168 6.37 -7.77 -1.91
N VAL A 169 6.08 -6.78 -1.08
CA VAL A 169 4.77 -6.10 -1.01
C VAL A 169 4.91 -4.73 -1.66
N PHE A 170 4.01 -4.40 -2.56
CA PHE A 170 3.82 -3.06 -3.09
C PHE A 170 2.51 -2.49 -2.56
N GLY A 171 2.47 -1.20 -2.22
CA GLY A 171 1.25 -0.59 -1.71
C GLY A 171 1.30 0.92 -1.61
N GLY A 172 0.17 1.49 -1.17
CA GLY A 172 0.08 2.87 -0.69
C GLY A 172 -0.17 2.89 0.81
N ILE A 173 -0.35 4.09 1.34
CA ILE A 173 -0.78 4.28 2.73
C ILE A 173 -2.07 5.09 2.69
N GLY A 174 -3.12 4.62 3.34
CA GLY A 174 -4.37 5.36 3.46
C GLY A 174 -4.29 6.55 4.41
N ILE A 175 -5.35 7.37 4.41
CA ILE A 175 -5.37 8.63 5.18
C ILE A 175 -5.22 8.43 6.70
N ASN A 176 -5.69 7.30 7.22
CA ASN A 176 -5.57 6.90 8.62
C ASN A 176 -4.37 5.96 8.88
N GLY A 177 -3.46 5.82 7.92
CA GLY A 177 -2.25 5.00 8.05
C GLY A 177 -2.42 3.52 7.72
N HIS A 178 -3.57 3.10 7.19
CA HIS A 178 -3.75 1.71 6.77
C HIS A 178 -2.85 1.34 5.59
N VAL A 179 -2.46 0.08 5.53
CA VAL A 179 -1.85 -0.57 4.36
C VAL A 179 -2.76 -1.71 3.95
N ALA A 180 -3.08 -1.85 2.65
CA ALA A 180 -4.27 -2.58 2.19
C ALA A 180 -5.52 -2.00 2.88
N PHE A 181 -6.54 -2.79 3.24
CA PHE A 181 -7.62 -2.30 4.10
C PHE A 181 -7.42 -2.71 5.58
N ASN A 182 -6.18 -2.78 6.06
CA ASN A 182 -5.92 -2.97 7.49
C ASN A 182 -6.15 -1.65 8.24
N GLU A 183 -7.43 -1.33 8.47
CA GLU A 183 -7.91 -0.07 9.04
C GLU A 183 -7.39 0.18 10.46
N ALA A 184 -7.24 1.45 10.81
CA ALA A 184 -6.84 1.87 12.15
C ALA A 184 -7.82 1.36 13.21
N ASP A 185 -7.29 0.75 14.29
CA ASP A 185 -8.07 0.22 15.40
C ASP A 185 -7.35 0.43 16.74
N GLY A 186 -7.67 1.52 17.42
CA GLY A 186 -7.10 1.84 18.74
C GLY A 186 -7.58 0.96 19.89
N THR A 187 -8.45 -0.03 19.63
CA THR A 187 -8.91 -0.97 20.66
C THR A 187 -7.99 -2.18 20.81
N LEU A 188 -7.13 -2.41 19.83
CA LEU A 188 -6.19 -3.52 19.80
C LEU A 188 -4.80 -3.10 20.32
N SER A 189 -4.08 -4.03 20.91
CA SER A 189 -2.65 -3.91 21.12
C SER A 189 -1.90 -4.02 19.77
N ALA A 190 -0.65 -3.57 19.74
CA ALA A 190 0.20 -3.71 18.56
C ALA A 190 0.39 -5.18 18.13
N GLU A 191 0.53 -6.09 19.10
CA GLU A 191 0.67 -7.53 18.85
C GLU A 191 -0.61 -8.13 18.24
N GLU A 192 -1.77 -7.85 18.83
CA GLU A 192 -3.06 -8.29 18.30
C GLU A 192 -3.33 -7.75 16.90
N PHE A 193 -2.98 -6.48 16.65
CA PHE A 193 -3.12 -5.89 15.32
C PHE A 193 -2.23 -6.60 14.30
N LEU A 194 -0.94 -6.76 14.59
CA LEU A 194 0.04 -7.43 13.71
C LEU A 194 -0.25 -8.92 13.50
N ALA A 195 -1.03 -9.56 14.36
CA ALA A 195 -1.47 -10.94 14.19
C ALA A 195 -2.66 -11.12 13.24
N GLN A 196 -3.30 -10.03 12.79
CA GLN A 196 -4.49 -10.09 11.94
C GLN A 196 -4.13 -10.60 10.53
N LYS A 197 -4.76 -11.72 10.16
CA LYS A 197 -4.65 -12.36 8.84
C LYS A 197 -5.72 -11.87 7.87
N THR A 198 -5.68 -12.38 6.65
CA THR A 198 -6.69 -12.13 5.59
C THR A 198 -8.10 -12.24 6.14
N ARG A 199 -8.92 -11.20 5.95
CA ARG A 199 -10.25 -11.09 6.54
C ARG A 199 -11.20 -10.17 5.77
N VAL A 200 -12.49 -10.32 6.05
CA VAL A 200 -13.53 -9.37 5.67
C VAL A 200 -13.67 -8.32 6.78
N LEU A 201 -13.82 -7.07 6.40
CA LEU A 201 -14.05 -5.98 7.35
C LEU A 201 -14.93 -4.87 6.76
N LYS A 202 -15.43 -4.02 7.63
CA LYS A 202 -16.11 -2.77 7.27
C LYS A 202 -15.07 -1.68 7.07
N ILE A 203 -15.16 -0.97 5.95
CA ILE A 203 -14.25 0.12 5.61
C ILE A 203 -14.60 1.35 6.47
N SER A 204 -13.59 2.03 7.01
CA SER A 204 -13.78 3.22 7.83
C SER A 204 -14.41 4.37 7.02
N PRO A 205 -15.17 5.27 7.67
CA PRO A 205 -15.74 6.43 7.01
C PRO A 205 -14.67 7.32 6.36
N GLU A 206 -13.51 7.47 6.99
CA GLU A 206 -12.38 8.26 6.50
C GLU A 206 -11.83 7.68 5.20
N THR A 207 -11.63 6.38 5.15
CA THR A 207 -11.16 5.67 3.95
C THR A 207 -12.19 5.75 2.83
N ARG A 208 -13.47 5.52 3.11
CA ARG A 208 -14.54 5.67 2.12
C ARG A 208 -14.58 7.09 1.55
N ALA A 209 -14.48 8.12 2.40
CA ALA A 209 -14.47 9.51 1.95
C ALA A 209 -13.24 9.81 1.07
N ALA A 210 -12.05 9.40 1.49
CA ALA A 210 -10.82 9.61 0.72
C ALA A 210 -10.87 8.91 -0.64
N ASN A 211 -11.37 7.66 -0.69
CA ASN A 211 -11.50 6.90 -1.94
C ASN A 211 -12.62 7.46 -2.84
N ALA A 212 -13.75 7.89 -2.27
CA ALA A 212 -14.81 8.54 -3.05
C ALA A 212 -14.28 9.77 -3.79
N ILE A 213 -13.53 10.63 -3.09
CA ILE A 213 -12.93 11.84 -3.68
C ILE A 213 -11.87 11.48 -4.72
N GLY A 214 -11.03 10.49 -4.43
CA GLY A 214 -9.89 10.14 -5.27
C GLY A 214 -10.23 9.28 -6.48
N ASP A 215 -11.19 8.38 -6.35
CA ASP A 215 -11.37 7.29 -7.30
C ASP A 215 -12.81 7.15 -7.82
N PHE A 216 -13.78 7.88 -7.24
CA PHE A 216 -15.20 7.78 -7.62
C PHE A 216 -15.94 9.13 -7.68
N ASN A 217 -15.26 10.18 -8.14
CA ASN A 217 -15.82 11.53 -8.38
C ASN A 217 -16.56 12.15 -7.17
N GLY A 218 -16.25 11.70 -5.95
CA GLY A 218 -16.89 12.19 -4.72
C GLY A 218 -18.21 11.49 -4.37
N ALA A 219 -18.63 10.46 -5.11
CA ALA A 219 -19.87 9.70 -4.87
C ALA A 219 -19.76 8.81 -3.62
N LEU A 220 -19.78 9.41 -2.43
CA LEU A 220 -19.58 8.73 -1.15
C LEU A 220 -20.68 7.70 -0.84
N GLU A 221 -21.92 8.00 -1.21
CA GLU A 221 -23.07 7.12 -0.98
C GLU A 221 -22.99 5.81 -1.76
N ASP A 222 -22.35 5.84 -2.94
CA ASP A 222 -22.15 4.67 -3.80
C ASP A 222 -20.87 3.88 -3.49
N MET A 223 -20.06 4.36 -2.53
CA MET A 223 -18.86 3.63 -2.12
C MET A 223 -19.22 2.37 -1.32
N PRO A 224 -18.68 1.19 -1.67
CA PRO A 224 -18.88 -0.02 -0.90
C PRO A 224 -18.53 0.14 0.57
N SER A 225 -19.30 -0.54 1.45
CA SER A 225 -19.10 -0.47 2.90
C SER A 225 -18.17 -1.57 3.42
N PHE A 226 -17.95 -2.62 2.64
CA PHE A 226 -17.17 -3.79 3.03
C PHE A 226 -16.07 -4.09 2.02
N CYS A 227 -15.02 -4.74 2.49
CA CYS A 227 -13.95 -5.28 1.67
C CYS A 227 -13.46 -6.62 2.24
N VAL A 228 -12.75 -7.37 1.42
CA VAL A 228 -11.86 -8.46 1.84
C VAL A 228 -10.43 -8.04 1.57
N THR A 229 -9.54 -8.24 2.53
CA THR A 229 -8.15 -7.76 2.46
C THR A 229 -7.15 -8.79 2.97
N VAL A 230 -5.97 -8.81 2.37
CA VAL A 230 -4.79 -9.48 2.93
C VAL A 230 -4.47 -8.83 4.29
N GLY A 231 -4.16 -9.63 5.29
CA GLY A 231 -3.92 -9.14 6.63
C GLY A 231 -2.57 -8.44 6.79
N ILE A 232 -2.48 -7.62 7.81
CA ILE A 232 -1.21 -6.98 8.17
C ILE A 232 -0.14 -8.03 8.55
N HIS A 233 -0.56 -9.21 9.02
CA HIS A 233 0.34 -10.31 9.32
C HIS A 233 1.12 -10.76 8.07
N GLU A 234 0.44 -11.00 6.96
CA GLU A 234 1.08 -11.43 5.71
C GLU A 234 2.00 -10.34 5.15
N ILE A 235 1.60 -9.06 5.30
CA ILE A 235 2.38 -7.90 4.86
C ILE A 235 3.65 -7.74 5.71
N ALA A 236 3.54 -7.79 7.03
CA ALA A 236 4.65 -7.59 7.96
C ALA A 236 5.72 -8.70 7.90
N HIS A 237 5.37 -9.89 7.38
CA HIS A 237 6.29 -11.01 7.22
C HIS A 237 6.85 -11.17 5.80
N ALA A 238 6.60 -10.22 4.91
CA ALA A 238 7.20 -10.21 3.58
C ALA A 238 8.71 -9.92 3.64
N GLY A 239 9.46 -10.34 2.62
CA GLY A 239 10.89 -10.04 2.53
C GLY A 239 11.18 -8.55 2.37
N LYS A 240 10.34 -7.85 1.59
CA LYS A 240 10.50 -6.42 1.28
C LYS A 240 9.14 -5.73 1.23
N ILE A 241 9.08 -4.46 1.69
CA ILE A 241 7.88 -3.62 1.59
C ILE A 241 8.21 -2.33 0.86
N ARG A 242 7.43 -1.98 -0.17
CA ARG A 242 7.61 -0.80 -1.03
C ARG A 242 6.32 0.00 -1.07
N LEU A 243 6.29 1.13 -0.38
CA LEU A 243 5.10 1.98 -0.27
C LEU A 243 5.28 3.27 -1.07
N GLY A 244 4.20 3.71 -1.73
CA GLY A 244 4.16 4.95 -2.52
C GLY A 244 3.12 5.94 -2.02
N CYS A 245 3.49 7.21 -1.85
CA CYS A 245 2.63 8.30 -1.40
C CYS A 245 2.74 9.53 -2.32
N PHE A 246 1.63 9.97 -2.94
CA PHE A 246 1.66 10.99 -4.00
C PHE A 246 0.43 11.93 -4.03
N ARG A 247 -0.52 11.79 -3.10
CA ARG A 247 -1.70 12.67 -3.00
C ARG A 247 -1.43 13.80 -1.98
N ASN A 248 -2.10 14.94 -2.10
CA ASN A 248 -1.92 16.07 -1.19
C ASN A 248 -2.05 15.75 0.29
N TRP A 249 -3.03 14.93 0.64
CA TRP A 249 -3.26 14.53 2.03
C TRP A 249 -2.19 13.56 2.57
N HIS A 250 -1.36 12.96 1.72
CA HIS A 250 -0.20 12.17 2.15
C HIS A 250 0.87 12.99 2.88
N ARG A 251 0.83 14.32 2.82
CA ARG A 251 1.76 15.20 3.56
C ARG A 251 1.85 14.85 5.05
N ALA A 252 0.70 14.73 5.71
CA ALA A 252 0.63 14.34 7.12
C ALA A 252 0.95 12.85 7.32
N VAL A 253 0.46 11.99 6.40
CA VAL A 253 0.65 10.55 6.46
C VAL A 253 2.14 10.17 6.43
N VAL A 254 2.93 10.72 5.49
CA VAL A 254 4.37 10.43 5.39
C VAL A 254 5.12 10.90 6.63
N ARG A 255 4.80 12.07 7.15
CA ARG A 255 5.40 12.60 8.38
C ARG A 255 5.12 11.71 9.59
N ARG A 256 3.86 11.29 9.76
CA ARG A 256 3.49 10.39 10.85
C ARG A 256 4.10 9.00 10.67
N ALA A 257 4.16 8.48 9.45
CA ALA A 257 4.79 7.20 9.15
C ALA A 257 6.31 7.21 9.47
N GLY A 258 6.98 8.31 9.16
CA GLY A 258 8.42 8.46 9.41
C GLY A 258 8.81 8.77 10.85
N TYR A 259 7.93 9.44 11.61
CA TYR A 259 8.30 10.03 12.91
C TYR A 259 7.35 9.72 14.07
N GLY A 260 6.11 9.28 13.77
CA GLY A 260 5.13 8.92 14.79
C GLY A 260 5.55 7.69 15.60
N GLU A 261 4.96 7.52 16.78
CA GLU A 261 5.14 6.30 17.56
C GLU A 261 4.35 5.14 16.94
N PRO A 262 4.86 3.89 17.03
CA PRO A 262 4.14 2.71 16.57
C PRO A 262 2.81 2.54 17.31
N THR A 263 1.71 2.48 16.57
CA THR A 263 0.37 2.35 17.15
C THR A 263 -0.63 1.74 16.15
N PRO A 264 -1.58 0.91 16.61
CA PRO A 264 -2.70 0.44 15.79
C PRO A 264 -3.65 1.56 15.31
N GLU A 265 -3.63 2.72 15.95
CA GLU A 265 -4.34 3.93 15.49
C GLU A 265 -3.73 4.56 14.22
N PHE A 266 -2.57 4.07 13.79
CA PHE A 266 -1.91 4.45 12.55
C PHE A 266 -1.06 3.28 12.04
N PRO A 267 -1.67 2.26 11.46
CA PRO A 267 -1.12 0.92 11.27
C PRO A 267 0.24 0.83 10.60
N VAL A 268 0.53 1.66 9.59
CA VAL A 268 1.84 1.65 8.92
C VAL A 268 3.00 1.93 9.89
N SER A 269 2.75 2.63 11.00
CA SER A 269 3.78 2.88 12.02
C SER A 269 4.27 1.60 12.71
N LEU A 270 3.46 0.55 12.75
CA LEU A 270 3.84 -0.76 13.27
C LEU A 270 4.86 -1.48 12.36
N LEU A 271 4.99 -1.05 11.10
CA LEU A 271 5.95 -1.61 10.14
C LEU A 271 7.32 -0.89 10.19
N GLN A 272 7.50 0.16 11.00
CA GLN A 272 8.76 0.92 11.07
C GLN A 272 9.99 0.05 11.36
N ASN A 273 9.83 -1.04 12.08
CA ASN A 273 10.92 -1.96 12.43
C ASN A 273 11.12 -3.09 11.40
N HIS A 274 10.38 -3.08 10.27
CA HIS A 274 10.59 -4.06 9.22
C HIS A 274 11.99 -3.89 8.59
N PRO A 275 12.78 -4.97 8.42
CA PRO A 275 14.19 -4.87 8.01
C PRO A 275 14.40 -4.25 6.64
N ASP A 276 13.44 -4.40 5.72
CA ASP A 276 13.53 -3.84 4.37
C ASP A 276 12.20 -3.21 3.95
N ILE A 277 11.86 -2.09 4.58
CA ILE A 277 10.74 -1.22 4.21
C ILE A 277 11.25 0.09 3.64
N THR A 278 10.63 0.55 2.55
CA THR A 278 10.84 1.88 2.01
C THR A 278 9.51 2.57 1.71
N LEU A 279 9.48 3.88 1.96
CA LEU A 279 8.38 4.76 1.61
C LEU A 279 8.87 5.84 0.65
N THR A 280 8.39 5.78 -0.59
CA THR A 280 8.70 6.75 -1.63
C THR A 280 7.54 7.74 -1.78
N PHE A 281 7.85 9.03 -1.83
CA PHE A 281 6.85 10.09 -1.97
C PHE A 281 7.35 11.21 -2.88
N THR A 282 6.46 12.14 -3.23
CA THR A 282 6.77 13.22 -4.18
C THR A 282 7.16 14.52 -3.48
N GLU A 283 7.76 15.46 -4.22
CA GLU A 283 8.02 16.82 -3.74
C GLU A 283 6.73 17.54 -3.31
N LEU A 284 5.60 17.27 -3.98
CA LEU A 284 4.28 17.75 -3.56
C LEU A 284 3.94 17.30 -2.14
N VAL A 285 4.24 16.07 -1.79
CA VAL A 285 4.01 15.49 -0.45
C VAL A 285 5.03 15.99 0.58
N ALA A 286 6.26 16.26 0.14
CA ALA A 286 7.29 16.86 0.99
C ALA A 286 6.96 18.30 1.38
N ALA A 287 6.30 19.05 0.49
CA ALA A 287 5.95 20.44 0.73
C ALA A 287 4.99 20.60 1.92
N LEU A 288 5.13 21.70 2.65
CA LEU A 288 4.13 22.17 3.61
C LEU A 288 3.03 22.92 2.86
N THR A 289 1.84 22.96 3.43
CA THR A 289 0.79 23.90 2.97
C THR A 289 1.11 25.29 3.50
N ASP A 290 0.92 26.28 2.65
CA ASP A 290 1.00 27.71 3.03
C ASP A 290 -0.05 28.05 4.09
#